data_da4825805b68b3b0bf9d76352cc47aa4
#
_entry.id   da4825805b68b3b0bf9d76352cc47aa4
#
_cell.length_a   1.000
_cell.length_b   1.000
_cell.length_c   1.000
_cell.angle_alpha   90.00
_cell.angle_beta   90.00
_cell.angle_gamma   90.00
#
_symmetry.space_group_name_H-M   'P 1'
#
loop_
_entity.id
_entity.type
_entity.pdbx_description
1 polymer ?
#
loop_
_entity_poly.entity_id
_entity_poly.type
_entity_poly.pdbx_seq_one_letter_code
_entity_poly.pdbx_strand_id
1 'polypeptide(L)'
;MKHNSVLLDTSFFIRLLNDEDPLHENAKGYYKYFLEKEIVLKVSTISIAEYCVRGELDDLPLRNIQIIPFNLNQAKKTGEFARIIFDKNKTLKEKIIPRAIIPNDAKLFSQADLDETITHFVTSDIRSIKTLSTLKKGTNPKFEIMDISVPFHQTFGLLDL
;
A
#
# COMPACT_ATOMS: atom_id res chain seq x y z
N MET A 1 22.35 7.73 7.00
CA MET A 1 21.03 7.50 7.65
C MET A 1 20.10 6.85 6.65
N LYS A 2 19.51 5.70 7.02
CA LYS A 2 18.41 5.15 6.22
C LYS A 2 17.19 6.03 6.45
N HIS A 3 16.74 6.75 5.44
CA HIS A 3 15.49 7.51 5.53
C HIS A 3 14.33 6.52 5.49
N ASN A 4 13.43 6.62 6.48
CA ASN A 4 12.20 5.84 6.47
C ASN A 4 11.34 6.26 5.29
N SER A 5 10.69 5.29 4.67
CA SER A 5 9.76 5.53 3.56
C SER A 5 8.45 4.77 3.79
N VAL A 6 7.44 5.20 3.06
CA VAL A 6 6.14 4.53 3.00
C VAL A 6 5.76 4.26 1.55
N LEU A 7 5.09 3.14 1.31
CA LEU A 7 4.54 2.79 0.01
C LEU A 7 3.05 3.17 -0.02
N LEU A 8 2.70 4.08 -0.92
CA LEU A 8 1.33 4.58 -1.06
C LEU A 8 0.54 3.70 -2.03
N ASP A 9 -0.60 3.20 -1.57
CA ASP A 9 -1.54 2.46 -2.39
C ASP A 9 -2.37 3.38 -3.29
N THR A 10 -2.95 2.83 -4.34
CA THR A 10 -3.88 3.54 -5.24
C THR A 10 -5.03 4.18 -4.47
N SER A 11 -5.56 3.49 -3.46
CA SER A 11 -6.66 3.99 -2.62
C SER A 11 -6.31 5.30 -1.92
N PHE A 12 -5.05 5.49 -1.52
CA PHE A 12 -4.59 6.75 -0.93
C PHE A 12 -4.78 7.93 -1.90
N PHE A 13 -4.35 7.78 -3.14
CA PHE A 13 -4.49 8.84 -4.15
C PHE A 13 -5.93 9.13 -4.51
N ILE A 14 -6.77 8.09 -4.61
CA ILE A 14 -8.21 8.26 -4.87
C ILE A 14 -8.83 9.15 -3.80
N ARG A 15 -8.50 8.92 -2.52
CA ARG A 15 -9.00 9.75 -1.41
C ARG A 15 -8.40 11.14 -1.37
N LEU A 16 -7.09 11.23 -1.61
CA LEU A 16 -6.37 12.51 -1.58
C LEU A 16 -6.83 13.48 -2.68
N LEU A 17 -7.13 12.98 -3.87
CA LEU A 17 -7.43 13.78 -5.06
C LEU A 17 -8.93 14.06 -5.25
N ASN A 18 -9.79 13.54 -4.39
CA ASN A 18 -11.23 13.79 -4.43
C ASN A 18 -11.67 14.48 -3.13
N ASP A 19 -11.89 15.79 -3.21
CA ASP A 19 -12.29 16.63 -2.06
C ASP A 19 -13.68 16.31 -1.51
N GLU A 20 -14.51 15.59 -2.26
CA GLU A 20 -15.83 15.11 -1.80
C GLU A 20 -15.76 13.75 -1.10
N ASP A 21 -14.59 13.09 -1.12
CA ASP A 21 -14.44 11.77 -0.49
C ASP A 21 -14.47 11.87 1.04
N PRO A 22 -15.20 10.97 1.73
CA PRO A 22 -15.26 10.97 3.19
C PRO A 22 -13.90 10.87 3.89
N LEU A 23 -12.90 10.30 3.25
CA LEU A 23 -11.55 10.15 3.79
C LEU A 23 -10.55 11.19 3.25
N HIS A 24 -11.02 12.17 2.49
CA HIS A 24 -10.16 13.21 1.90
C HIS A 24 -9.32 13.93 2.96
N GLU A 25 -9.96 14.40 4.03
CA GLU A 25 -9.27 15.13 5.11
C GLU A 25 -8.27 14.23 5.84
N ASN A 26 -8.58 12.94 6.02
CA ASN A 26 -7.63 11.98 6.56
C ASN A 26 -6.41 11.85 5.63
N ALA A 27 -6.63 11.60 4.35
CA ALA A 27 -5.55 11.46 3.38
C ALA A 27 -4.66 12.70 3.32
N LYS A 28 -5.25 13.90 3.32
CA LYS A 28 -4.51 15.17 3.41
C LYS A 28 -3.67 15.27 4.68
N GLY A 29 -4.23 14.86 5.82
CA GLY A 29 -3.52 14.88 7.10
C GLY A 29 -2.29 13.99 7.08
N TYR A 30 -2.40 12.78 6.56
CA TYR A 30 -1.26 11.86 6.38
C TYR A 30 -0.23 12.43 5.42
N TYR A 31 -0.65 12.93 4.27
CA TYR A 31 0.24 13.49 3.26
C TYR A 31 1.06 14.65 3.83
N LYS A 32 0.40 15.60 4.49
CA LYS A 32 1.05 16.72 5.15
C LYS A 32 2.03 16.26 6.23
N TYR A 33 1.62 15.32 7.08
CA TYR A 33 2.48 14.76 8.12
C TYR A 33 3.74 14.13 7.54
N PHE A 34 3.61 13.31 6.47
CA PHE A 34 4.77 12.70 5.83
C PHE A 34 5.75 13.75 5.29
N LEU A 35 5.25 14.80 4.65
CA LEU A 35 6.09 15.89 4.13
C LEU A 35 6.78 16.64 5.27
N GLU A 36 6.08 16.98 6.33
CA GLU A 36 6.63 17.70 7.49
C GLU A 36 7.69 16.87 8.25
N LYS A 37 7.53 15.56 8.26
CA LYS A 37 8.48 14.63 8.90
C LYS A 37 9.57 14.12 7.97
N GLU A 38 9.62 14.63 6.75
CA GLU A 38 10.61 14.23 5.72
C GLU A 38 10.60 12.71 5.46
N ILE A 39 9.43 12.07 5.61
CA ILE A 39 9.24 10.67 5.27
C ILE A 39 9.18 10.53 3.75
N VAL A 40 10.01 9.67 3.19
CA VAL A 40 10.06 9.45 1.74
C VAL A 40 8.80 8.74 1.28
N LEU A 41 8.10 9.36 0.34
CA LEU A 41 6.90 8.78 -0.27
C LEU A 41 7.28 7.98 -1.50
N LYS A 42 6.76 6.77 -1.61
CA LYS A 42 6.98 5.86 -2.75
C LYS A 42 5.65 5.42 -3.34
N VAL A 43 5.62 5.27 -4.65
CA VAL A 43 4.48 4.70 -5.39
C VAL A 43 4.97 3.68 -6.40
N SER A 44 4.28 2.55 -6.48
CA SER A 44 4.56 1.52 -7.48
C SER A 44 4.00 1.90 -8.84
N THR A 45 4.70 1.51 -9.91
CA THR A 45 4.14 1.56 -11.27
C THR A 45 2.86 0.75 -11.39
N ILE A 46 2.65 -0.27 -10.54
CA ILE A 46 1.39 -1.03 -10.46
C ILE A 46 0.25 -0.13 -9.99
N SER A 47 0.45 0.63 -8.93
CA SER A 47 -0.56 1.57 -8.41
C SER A 47 -0.84 2.71 -9.39
N ILE A 48 0.18 3.19 -10.09
CA ILE A 48 0.00 4.17 -11.16
C ILE A 48 -0.86 3.59 -12.28
N ALA A 49 -0.61 2.35 -12.71
CA ALA A 49 -1.43 1.69 -13.72
C ALA A 49 -2.89 1.55 -13.31
N GLU A 50 -3.15 1.18 -12.05
CA GLU A 50 -4.50 1.11 -11.49
C GLU A 50 -5.19 2.47 -11.49
N TYR A 51 -4.50 3.52 -11.06
CA TYR A 51 -5.04 4.88 -11.05
C TYR A 51 -5.42 5.34 -12.47
N CYS A 52 -4.54 5.09 -13.44
CA CYS A 52 -4.73 5.50 -14.84
C CYS A 52 -5.87 4.77 -15.58
N VAL A 53 -6.51 3.78 -14.97
CA VAL A 53 -7.74 3.18 -15.51
C VAL A 53 -8.86 4.21 -15.60
N ARG A 54 -8.93 5.18 -14.68
CA ARG A 54 -9.98 6.20 -14.61
C ARG A 54 -9.48 7.62 -14.41
N GLY A 55 -8.22 7.80 -14.04
CA GLY A 55 -7.57 9.08 -13.83
C GLY A 55 -6.45 9.31 -14.82
N GLU A 56 -5.86 10.49 -14.75
CA GLU A 56 -4.74 10.88 -15.59
C GLU A 56 -3.44 10.86 -14.77
N LEU A 57 -2.33 10.54 -15.42
CA LEU A 57 -1.02 10.53 -14.77
C LEU A 57 -0.69 11.91 -14.16
N ASP A 58 -1.08 12.97 -14.85
CA ASP A 58 -0.82 14.35 -14.43
C ASP A 58 -1.57 14.78 -13.16
N ASP A 59 -2.61 14.03 -12.77
CA ASP A 59 -3.32 14.26 -11.50
C ASP A 59 -2.46 13.92 -10.28
N LEU A 60 -1.50 13.02 -10.44
CA LEU A 60 -0.70 12.51 -9.33
C LEU A 60 0.40 13.51 -8.93
N PRO A 61 0.62 13.76 -7.62
CA PRO A 61 1.64 14.70 -7.14
C PRO A 61 3.06 14.08 -7.15
N LEU A 62 3.51 13.62 -8.32
CA LEU A 62 4.73 12.81 -8.46
C LEU A 62 6.04 13.56 -8.15
N ARG A 63 6.03 14.89 -8.04
CA ARG A 63 7.24 15.69 -7.73
C ARG A 63 7.87 15.32 -6.39
N ASN A 64 7.05 14.93 -5.42
CA ASN A 64 7.49 14.60 -4.07
C ASN A 64 7.46 13.10 -3.79
N ILE A 65 7.30 12.28 -4.83
CA ILE A 65 7.08 10.84 -4.67
C ILE A 65 8.07 10.08 -5.56
N GLN A 66 8.75 9.12 -4.99
CA GLN A 66 9.61 8.21 -5.75
C GLN A 66 8.77 7.12 -6.42
N ILE A 67 8.94 6.99 -7.73
CA ILE A 67 8.29 5.92 -8.50
C ILE A 67 9.17 4.67 -8.43
N ILE A 68 8.62 3.56 -7.98
CA ILE A 68 9.33 2.28 -7.94
C ILE A 68 8.76 1.31 -8.99
N PRO A 69 9.59 0.90 -9.97
CA PRO A 69 9.16 -0.07 -10.97
C PRO A 69 9.10 -1.48 -10.37
N PHE A 70 8.16 -2.28 -10.86
CA PHE A 70 8.06 -3.69 -10.50
C PHE A 70 9.12 -4.50 -11.27
N ASN A 71 10.00 -5.18 -10.55
CA ASN A 71 11.16 -5.87 -11.12
C ASN A 71 11.11 -7.39 -10.93
N LEU A 72 12.15 -8.09 -11.46
CA LEU A 72 12.25 -9.56 -11.44
C LEU A 72 12.27 -10.13 -10.02
N ASN A 73 13.04 -9.55 -9.11
CA ASN A 73 13.12 -10.02 -7.72
C ASN A 73 11.78 -9.88 -7.01
N GLN A 74 11.08 -8.79 -7.27
CA GLN A 74 9.73 -8.54 -6.76
C GLN A 74 8.72 -9.51 -7.36
N ALA A 75 8.85 -9.87 -8.65
CA ALA A 75 8.02 -10.88 -9.28
C ALA A 75 8.17 -12.25 -8.61
N LYS A 76 9.41 -12.66 -8.31
CA LYS A 76 9.70 -13.90 -7.59
C LYS A 76 9.07 -13.89 -6.19
N LYS A 77 9.27 -12.83 -5.43
CA LYS A 77 8.71 -12.66 -4.09
C LYS A 77 7.18 -12.63 -4.11
N THR A 78 6.58 -12.02 -5.11
CA THR A 78 5.14 -12.02 -5.33
C THR A 78 4.59 -13.44 -5.45
N GLY A 79 5.27 -14.31 -6.20
CA GLY A 79 4.89 -15.73 -6.32
C GLY A 79 4.90 -16.44 -4.97
N GLU A 80 5.91 -16.20 -4.15
CA GLU A 80 6.01 -16.75 -2.79
C GLU A 80 4.85 -16.26 -1.90
N PHE A 81 4.59 -14.96 -1.89
CA PHE A 81 3.52 -14.37 -1.09
C PHE A 81 2.14 -14.82 -1.54
N ALA A 82 1.90 -14.84 -2.85
CA ALA A 82 0.63 -15.32 -3.41
C ALA A 82 0.35 -16.77 -3.04
N ARG A 83 1.37 -17.63 -3.05
CA ARG A 83 1.26 -19.02 -2.63
C ARG A 83 0.84 -19.13 -1.16
N ILE A 84 1.47 -18.37 -0.28
CA ILE A 84 1.14 -18.35 1.16
C ILE A 84 -0.29 -17.88 1.37
N ILE A 85 -0.69 -16.78 0.74
CA ILE A 85 -2.06 -16.24 0.84
C ILE A 85 -3.07 -17.27 0.36
N PHE A 86 -2.79 -17.90 -0.78
CA PHE A 86 -3.65 -18.91 -1.36
C PHE A 86 -3.80 -20.13 -0.46
N ASP A 87 -2.69 -20.64 0.09
CA ASP A 87 -2.68 -21.82 0.96
C ASP A 87 -3.41 -21.56 2.30
N LYS A 88 -3.28 -20.35 2.84
CA LYS A 88 -4.00 -19.97 4.09
C LYS A 88 -5.49 -19.75 3.88
N ASN A 89 -5.93 -19.44 2.66
CA ASN A 89 -7.35 -19.26 2.32
C ASN A 89 -8.05 -20.57 1.89
N LYS A 90 -7.36 -21.70 1.85
CA LYS A 90 -7.95 -23.01 1.43
C LYS A 90 -9.13 -23.50 2.25
N THR A 91 -9.35 -22.95 3.43
CA THR A 91 -10.51 -23.26 4.26
C THR A 91 -11.81 -22.60 3.76
N LEU A 92 -11.70 -21.64 2.86
CA LEU A 92 -12.82 -21.06 2.13
C LEU A 92 -13.04 -21.90 0.87
N LYS A 93 -14.21 -22.53 0.74
CA LYS A 93 -14.61 -23.45 -0.34
C LYS A 93 -14.67 -22.81 -1.74
N GLU A 94 -14.05 -21.66 -1.96
CA GLU A 94 -13.99 -21.01 -3.25
C GLU A 94 -12.75 -21.49 -4.00
N LYS A 95 -12.98 -22.26 -5.07
CA LYS A 95 -11.94 -22.59 -6.06
C LYS A 95 -11.56 -21.33 -6.81
N ILE A 96 -10.72 -20.51 -6.23
CA ILE A 96 -10.10 -19.40 -6.94
C ILE A 96 -9.13 -20.00 -7.94
N ILE A 97 -9.38 -19.76 -9.22
CA ILE A 97 -8.51 -20.21 -10.31
C ILE A 97 -7.13 -19.55 -10.12
N PRO A 98 -6.02 -20.32 -9.90
CA PRO A 98 -4.71 -19.76 -9.51
C PRO A 98 -4.15 -18.70 -10.44
N ARG A 99 -4.53 -18.71 -11.73
CA ARG A 99 -4.05 -17.77 -12.73
C ARG A 99 -4.81 -16.44 -12.80
N ALA A 100 -6.00 -16.38 -12.22
CA ALA A 100 -6.84 -15.20 -12.33
C ALA A 100 -6.51 -14.12 -11.30
N ILE A 101 -5.82 -14.47 -10.21
CA ILE A 101 -5.64 -13.58 -9.07
C ILE A 101 -4.30 -13.83 -8.38
N ILE A 102 -3.22 -13.34 -8.99
CA ILE A 102 -2.17 -12.81 -8.15
C ILE A 102 -2.66 -11.39 -7.83
N PRO A 103 -3.20 -11.14 -6.61
CA PRO A 103 -3.75 -9.82 -6.32
C PRO A 103 -2.65 -8.78 -6.47
N ASN A 104 -2.98 -7.63 -7.00
CA ASN A 104 -2.03 -6.51 -7.04
C ASN A 104 -1.42 -6.24 -5.66
N ASP A 105 -2.17 -6.53 -4.59
CA ASP A 105 -1.68 -6.46 -3.22
C ASP A 105 -0.44 -7.31 -2.98
N ALA A 106 -0.40 -8.56 -3.46
CA ALA A 106 0.78 -9.41 -3.30
C ALA A 106 2.01 -8.82 -4.01
N LYS A 107 1.82 -8.17 -5.15
CA LYS A 107 2.89 -7.45 -5.86
C LYS A 107 3.38 -6.24 -5.06
N LEU A 108 2.47 -5.45 -4.52
CA LEU A 108 2.79 -4.28 -3.71
C LEU A 108 3.45 -4.68 -2.38
N PHE A 109 2.98 -5.73 -1.74
CA PHE A 109 3.57 -6.25 -0.51
C PHE A 109 4.98 -6.79 -0.74
N SER A 110 5.25 -7.42 -1.89
CA SER A 110 6.61 -7.86 -2.22
C SER A 110 7.56 -6.69 -2.44
N GLN A 111 7.10 -5.60 -3.05
CA GLN A 111 7.88 -4.38 -3.17
C GLN A 111 8.20 -3.76 -1.80
N ALA A 112 7.20 -3.69 -0.92
CA ALA A 112 7.39 -3.17 0.44
C ALA A 112 8.35 -4.05 1.26
N ASP A 113 8.23 -5.37 1.14
CA ASP A 113 9.08 -6.29 1.91
C ASP A 113 10.55 -6.29 1.47
N LEU A 114 10.80 -6.15 0.17
CA LEU A 114 12.16 -6.15 -0.38
C LEU A 114 12.88 -4.81 -0.24
N ASP A 115 12.17 -3.72 -0.01
CA ASP A 115 12.76 -2.40 0.24
C ASP A 115 12.86 -2.17 1.76
N GLU A 116 14.07 -2.32 2.29
CA GLU A 116 14.33 -2.19 3.73
C GLU A 116 14.02 -0.80 4.31
N THR A 117 13.82 0.21 3.46
CA THR A 117 13.45 1.56 3.91
C THR A 117 11.95 1.72 4.10
N ILE A 118 11.13 0.87 3.46
CA ILE A 118 9.68 0.92 3.58
C ILE A 118 9.23 0.34 4.92
N THR A 119 8.69 1.19 5.76
CA THR A 119 8.18 0.81 7.09
C THR A 119 6.70 0.49 7.06
N HIS A 120 5.94 1.14 6.19
CA HIS A 120 4.48 1.00 6.13
C HIS A 120 3.95 0.99 4.70
N PHE A 121 2.90 0.22 4.51
CA PHE A 121 2.01 0.26 3.35
C PHE A 121 0.77 1.08 3.70
N VAL A 122 0.57 2.19 3.01
CA VAL A 122 -0.47 3.17 3.31
C VAL A 122 -1.68 2.92 2.43
N THR A 123 -2.80 2.58 3.03
CA THR A 123 -4.01 2.16 2.31
C THR A 123 -5.29 2.54 3.07
N SER A 124 -6.41 2.61 2.34
CA SER A 124 -7.77 2.61 2.90
C SER A 124 -8.56 1.35 2.49
N ASP A 125 -7.94 0.44 1.78
CA ASP A 125 -8.61 -0.76 1.28
C ASP A 125 -8.62 -1.86 2.33
N ILE A 126 -9.82 -2.18 2.83
CA ILE A 126 -10.03 -3.25 3.82
C ILE A 126 -9.56 -4.61 3.28
N ARG A 127 -9.67 -4.86 1.97
CA ARG A 127 -9.19 -6.11 1.37
C ARG A 127 -7.67 -6.23 1.46
N SER A 128 -6.94 -5.15 1.20
CA SER A 128 -5.47 -5.13 1.37
C SER A 128 -5.08 -5.43 2.81
N ILE A 129 -5.76 -4.84 3.79
CA ILE A 129 -5.53 -5.06 5.21
C ILE A 129 -5.76 -6.54 5.58
N LYS A 130 -6.84 -7.12 5.10
CA LYS A 130 -7.16 -8.55 5.32
C LYS A 130 -6.16 -9.47 4.62
N THR A 131 -5.74 -9.12 3.41
CA THR A 131 -4.75 -9.89 2.64
C THR A 131 -3.42 -9.93 3.36
N LEU A 132 -2.94 -8.80 3.90
CA LEU A 132 -1.72 -8.78 4.70
C LEU A 132 -1.87 -9.62 5.98
N SER A 133 -2.99 -9.54 6.66
CA SER A 133 -3.29 -10.35 7.83
C SER A 133 -3.20 -11.85 7.52
N THR A 134 -3.71 -12.27 6.36
CA THR A 134 -3.59 -13.64 5.88
C THR A 134 -2.15 -14.03 5.58
N LEU A 135 -1.40 -13.16 4.93
CA LEU A 135 0.03 -13.37 4.64
C LEU A 135 0.85 -13.55 5.92
N LYS A 136 0.56 -12.77 6.96
CA LYS A 136 1.25 -12.85 8.26
C LYS A 136 1.03 -14.16 9.00
N LYS A 137 0.05 -14.96 8.63
CA LYS A 137 -0.15 -16.31 9.18
C LYS A 137 0.89 -17.31 8.68
N GLY A 138 1.55 -17.04 7.56
CA GLY A 138 2.52 -17.95 6.93
C GLY A 138 3.93 -17.40 6.81
N THR A 139 4.12 -16.12 7.00
CA THR A 139 5.45 -15.47 6.95
C THR A 139 5.42 -14.17 7.75
N ASN A 140 6.57 -13.52 7.86
CA ASN A 140 6.70 -12.29 8.65
C ASN A 140 7.20 -11.13 7.76
N PRO A 141 6.30 -10.43 7.03
CA PRO A 141 6.68 -9.27 6.25
C PRO A 141 7.29 -8.16 7.12
N LYS A 142 8.25 -7.44 6.56
CA LYS A 142 9.03 -6.42 7.29
C LYS A 142 8.36 -5.06 7.41
N PHE A 143 7.16 -4.90 6.89
CA PHE A 143 6.39 -3.67 6.93
C PHE A 143 5.04 -3.88 7.61
N GLU A 144 4.41 -2.80 8.01
CA GLU A 144 3.09 -2.78 8.62
C GLU A 144 2.08 -2.02 7.76
N ILE A 145 0.80 -2.25 8.00
CA ILE A 145 -0.26 -1.41 7.43
C ILE A 145 -0.35 -0.07 8.17
N MET A 146 -0.57 0.97 7.39
CA MET A 146 -1.04 2.26 7.90
C MET A 146 -2.40 2.55 7.26
N ASP A 147 -3.46 2.40 8.06
CA ASP A 147 -4.84 2.54 7.63
C ASP A 147 -5.29 4.01 7.74
N ILE A 148 -5.49 4.66 6.60
CA ILE A 148 -5.89 6.07 6.57
C ILE A 148 -7.37 6.31 6.91
N SER A 149 -8.16 5.27 7.14
CA SER A 149 -9.50 5.44 7.72
C SER A 149 -9.44 5.92 9.18
N VAL A 150 -8.30 5.72 9.83
CA VAL A 150 -7.99 6.27 11.16
C VAL A 150 -7.30 7.63 10.97
N PRO A 151 -7.77 8.71 11.61
CA PRO A 151 -7.12 10.02 11.50
C PRO A 151 -5.64 9.99 11.91
N PHE A 152 -4.79 10.75 11.19
CA PHE A 152 -3.33 10.69 11.39
C PHE A 152 -2.88 11.02 12.81
N HIS A 153 -3.55 11.96 13.47
CA HIS A 153 -3.22 12.34 14.85
C HIS A 153 -3.44 11.18 15.84
N GLN A 154 -4.44 10.32 15.60
CA GLN A 154 -4.64 9.12 16.41
C GLN A 154 -3.56 8.06 16.12
N THR A 155 -3.23 7.85 14.85
CA THR A 155 -2.19 6.90 14.44
C THR A 155 -0.84 7.24 15.05
N PHE A 156 -0.49 8.52 15.10
CA PHE A 156 0.81 8.98 15.59
C PHE A 156 0.79 9.44 17.06
N GLY A 157 -0.33 9.27 17.76
CA GLY A 157 -0.47 9.66 19.17
C GLY A 157 -0.36 11.17 19.39
N LEU A 158 -0.74 11.98 18.41
CA LEU A 158 -0.72 13.43 18.51
C LEU A 158 -2.00 13.92 19.18
N LEU A 159 -1.86 14.97 20.01
CA LEU A 159 -3.03 15.62 20.60
C LEU A 159 -3.77 16.43 19.54
N ASP A 160 -5.10 16.34 19.55
CA ASP A 160 -5.97 17.23 18.81
C ASP A 160 -5.88 18.62 19.48
N LEU A 161 -5.15 19.52 18.83
CA LEU A 161 -5.06 20.92 19.27
C LEU A 161 -6.05 21.77 18.47
#